data_77e5657accc5488ffbd7feaf78eb38db
#
_entry.id   77e5657accc5488ffbd7feaf78eb38db
#
_cell.length_a   1.000
_cell.length_b   1.000
_cell.length_c   1.000
_cell.angle_alpha   90.00
_cell.angle_beta   90.00
_cell.angle_gamma   90.00
#
_symmetry.space_group_name_H-M   'P 1'
#
loop_
_entity.id
_entity.type
_entity.pdbx_description
1 polymer ?
#
loop_
_entity_poly.entity_id
_entity_poly.type
_entity_poly.pdbx_seq_one_letter_code
_entity_poly.pdbx_strand_id
1 'polypeptide(L)'
;MKTIKNKILFSDWVIGASLLFTLAWNGTCSLLAPGWIAASIIVAINWITFALYVFIKQDYLVGKIILLAIIAGFVELSADWWLVNSTKTLVYHAGGIFIANSPLYMPFAWGVVLTQTAYIGWRILKTLGLMPAILLTGFLGTATIPFYEWWANGAMWWYYQNCNMIGVVPYYIILGEFLITGGLVIILHLLKDRSWWLVLFFGIAQGLWIWGSYFISYFLLG
;
A
#
# COMPACT_ATOMS: atom_id res chain seq x y z
N MET A 1 25.21 6.44 24.81
CA MET A 1 24.35 5.91 23.70
C MET A 1 24.17 4.41 23.92
N LYS A 2 22.99 3.96 24.41
CA LYS A 2 22.72 2.52 24.51
C LYS A 2 22.50 2.01 23.09
N THR A 3 23.38 1.16 22.61
CA THR A 3 23.21 0.41 21.36
C THR A 3 21.94 -0.42 21.47
N ILE A 4 20.84 0.03 20.87
CA ILE A 4 19.63 -0.77 20.73
C ILE A 4 20.03 -1.90 19.77
N LYS A 5 20.34 -3.08 20.34
CA LYS A 5 20.51 -4.29 19.53
C LYS A 5 19.21 -4.48 18.75
N ASN A 6 19.26 -4.29 17.45
CA ASN A 6 18.14 -4.58 16.54
C ASN A 6 17.87 -6.09 16.56
N LYS A 7 17.03 -6.52 17.51
CA LYS A 7 16.59 -7.91 17.56
C LYS A 7 15.63 -8.13 16.40
N ILE A 8 15.90 -9.15 15.59
CA ILE A 8 14.95 -9.63 14.59
C ILE A 8 13.73 -10.16 15.32
N LEU A 9 12.55 -9.65 14.97
CA LEU A 9 11.27 -10.06 15.51
C LEU A 9 10.64 -11.11 14.60
N PHE A 10 9.72 -11.92 15.13
CA PHE A 10 9.00 -12.89 14.31
C PHE A 10 8.12 -12.17 13.25
N SER A 11 7.59 -10.99 13.59
CA SER A 11 6.91 -10.12 12.62
C SER A 11 7.77 -9.70 11.43
N ASP A 12 9.10 -9.54 11.60
CA ASP A 12 10.00 -9.25 10.48
C ASP A 12 9.97 -10.37 9.42
N TRP A 13 9.94 -11.63 9.90
CA TRP A 13 9.87 -12.79 9.01
C TRP A 13 8.50 -12.89 8.31
N VAL A 14 7.41 -12.66 9.04
CA VAL A 14 6.05 -12.76 8.47
C VAL A 14 5.83 -11.69 7.41
N ILE A 15 6.14 -10.43 7.73
CA ILE A 15 5.98 -9.32 6.78
C ILE A 15 6.97 -9.45 5.61
N GLY A 16 8.22 -9.82 5.89
CA GLY A 16 9.22 -10.05 4.84
C GLY A 16 8.82 -11.19 3.88
N ALA A 17 8.35 -12.32 4.41
CA ALA A 17 7.87 -13.43 3.60
C ALA A 17 6.63 -13.04 2.78
N SER A 18 5.66 -12.34 3.40
CA SER A 18 4.49 -11.79 2.72
C SER A 18 4.89 -10.87 1.56
N LEU A 19 5.82 -9.95 1.77
CA LEU A 19 6.30 -9.05 0.74
C LEU A 19 6.98 -9.81 -0.41
N LEU A 20 7.93 -10.69 -0.10
CA LEU A 20 8.64 -11.49 -1.12
C LEU A 20 7.69 -12.36 -1.93
N PHE A 21 6.71 -12.98 -1.26
CA PHE A 21 5.69 -13.77 -1.93
C PHE A 21 4.81 -12.90 -2.85
N THR A 22 4.40 -11.72 -2.39
CA THR A 22 3.62 -10.78 -3.21
C THR A 22 4.41 -10.34 -4.45
N LEU A 23 5.69 -9.99 -4.30
CA LEU A 23 6.55 -9.60 -5.42
C LEU A 23 6.72 -10.74 -6.43
N ALA A 24 7.01 -11.95 -5.96
CA ALA A 24 7.17 -13.12 -6.82
C ALA A 24 5.86 -13.46 -7.55
N TRP A 25 4.71 -13.40 -6.85
CA TRP A 25 3.39 -13.64 -7.43
C TRP A 25 3.05 -12.61 -8.51
N ASN A 26 3.21 -11.32 -8.21
CA ASN A 26 2.92 -10.25 -9.16
C ASN A 26 3.80 -10.32 -10.41
N GLY A 27 5.10 -10.60 -10.23
CA GLY A 27 6.03 -10.83 -11.34
C GLY A 27 5.61 -12.01 -12.21
N THR A 28 5.18 -13.12 -11.61
CA THR A 28 4.69 -14.30 -12.34
C THR A 28 3.38 -13.99 -13.06
N CYS A 29 2.43 -13.31 -12.41
CA CYS A 29 1.16 -12.91 -13.01
C CYS A 29 1.35 -12.00 -14.21
N SER A 30 2.33 -11.10 -14.17
CA SER A 30 2.65 -10.20 -15.28
C SER A 30 3.05 -10.95 -16.57
N LEU A 31 3.59 -12.18 -16.44
CA LEU A 31 3.96 -13.02 -17.59
C LEU A 31 2.79 -13.89 -18.09
N LEU A 32 1.83 -14.20 -17.23
CA LEU A 32 0.74 -15.13 -17.51
C LEU A 32 -0.59 -14.45 -17.82
N ALA A 33 -0.73 -13.17 -17.53
CA ALA A 33 -1.94 -12.35 -17.71
C ALA A 33 -3.23 -13.00 -17.14
N PRO A 34 -3.25 -13.46 -15.86
CA PRO A 34 -4.36 -14.27 -15.32
C PRO A 34 -5.59 -13.43 -14.94
N GLY A 35 -5.48 -12.10 -14.98
CA GLY A 35 -6.57 -11.19 -14.63
C GLY A 35 -6.90 -11.12 -13.12
N TRP A 36 -8.07 -10.61 -12.81
CA TRP A 36 -8.52 -10.24 -11.46
C TRP A 36 -8.55 -11.39 -10.44
N ILE A 37 -8.72 -12.65 -10.89
CA ILE A 37 -8.76 -13.81 -9.99
C ILE A 37 -7.43 -13.96 -9.26
N ALA A 38 -6.32 -13.85 -9.97
CA ALA A 38 -4.99 -13.96 -9.36
C ALA A 38 -4.69 -12.81 -8.38
N ALA A 39 -5.15 -11.59 -8.68
CA ALA A 39 -5.10 -10.47 -7.74
C ALA A 39 -5.88 -10.78 -6.46
N SER A 40 -7.08 -11.30 -6.59
CA SER A 40 -7.92 -11.68 -5.44
C SER A 40 -7.29 -12.79 -4.59
N ILE A 41 -6.66 -13.77 -5.21
CA ILE A 41 -5.99 -14.89 -4.51
C ILE A 41 -4.82 -14.38 -3.66
N ILE A 42 -3.89 -13.59 -4.22
CA ILE A 42 -2.73 -13.10 -3.47
C ILE A 42 -3.16 -12.20 -2.31
N VAL A 43 -4.17 -11.36 -2.52
CA VAL A 43 -4.74 -10.52 -1.49
C VAL A 43 -5.33 -11.37 -0.36
N ALA A 44 -6.13 -12.38 -0.67
CA ALA A 44 -6.72 -13.28 0.33
C ALA A 44 -5.66 -14.04 1.13
N ILE A 45 -4.61 -14.56 0.48
CA ILE A 45 -3.50 -15.27 1.15
C ILE A 45 -2.80 -14.33 2.14
N ASN A 46 -2.48 -13.10 1.76
CA ASN A 46 -1.84 -12.14 2.65
C ASN A 46 -2.73 -11.82 3.86
N TRP A 47 -4.03 -11.58 3.65
CA TRP A 47 -4.96 -11.29 4.74
C TRP A 47 -5.12 -12.46 5.71
N ILE A 48 -5.21 -13.70 5.21
CA ILE A 48 -5.24 -14.89 6.04
C ILE A 48 -3.95 -14.99 6.87
N THR A 49 -2.79 -14.76 6.23
CA THR A 49 -1.48 -14.79 6.90
C THR A 49 -1.41 -13.75 8.02
N PHE A 50 -1.81 -12.51 7.76
CA PHE A 50 -1.79 -11.44 8.75
C PHE A 50 -2.77 -11.70 9.90
N ALA A 51 -3.99 -12.16 9.59
CA ALA A 51 -4.99 -12.49 10.59
C ALA A 51 -4.53 -13.62 11.51
N LEU A 52 -4.00 -14.71 10.95
CA LEU A 52 -3.45 -15.83 11.71
C LEU A 52 -2.26 -15.39 12.56
N TYR A 53 -1.36 -14.58 12.01
CA TYR A 53 -0.22 -14.05 12.77
C TYR A 53 -0.69 -13.26 14.00
N VAL A 54 -1.58 -12.28 13.83
CA VAL A 54 -2.07 -11.45 14.93
C VAL A 54 -2.83 -12.28 15.95
N PHE A 55 -3.66 -13.21 15.49
CA PHE A 55 -4.42 -14.09 16.37
C PHE A 55 -3.52 -14.97 17.25
N ILE A 56 -2.48 -15.59 16.65
CA ILE A 56 -1.57 -16.51 17.38
C ILE A 56 -0.59 -15.73 18.27
N LYS A 57 -0.02 -14.62 17.77
CA LYS A 57 1.05 -13.89 18.47
C LYS A 57 0.54 -12.76 19.36
N GLN A 58 -0.72 -12.38 19.23
CA GLN A 58 -1.32 -11.25 19.97
C GLN A 58 -0.50 -9.97 19.82
N ASP A 59 0.07 -9.74 18.62
CA ASP A 59 0.90 -8.57 18.33
C ASP A 59 0.02 -7.35 18.09
N TYR A 60 -0.21 -6.59 19.16
CA TYR A 60 -1.07 -5.40 19.15
C TYR A 60 -0.61 -4.31 18.18
N LEU A 61 0.70 -4.19 17.93
CA LEU A 61 1.20 -3.20 17.00
C LEU A 61 0.84 -3.59 15.56
N VAL A 62 1.15 -4.81 15.17
CA VAL A 62 0.81 -5.32 13.83
C VAL A 62 -0.71 -5.33 13.66
N GLY A 63 -1.48 -5.66 14.70
CA GLY A 63 -2.93 -5.58 14.68
C GLY A 63 -3.44 -4.15 14.40
N LYS A 64 -2.86 -3.13 15.03
CA LYS A 64 -3.20 -1.72 14.75
C LYS A 64 -2.82 -1.30 13.32
N ILE A 65 -1.66 -1.71 12.83
CA ILE A 65 -1.22 -1.44 11.45
C ILE A 65 -2.20 -2.05 10.46
N ILE A 66 -2.60 -3.30 10.65
CA ILE A 66 -3.56 -4.00 9.79
C ILE A 66 -4.93 -3.30 9.80
N LEU A 67 -5.44 -2.93 10.97
CA LEU A 67 -6.71 -2.21 11.06
C LEU A 67 -6.65 -0.83 10.40
N LEU A 68 -5.57 -0.09 10.60
CA LEU A 68 -5.33 1.19 9.91
C LEU A 68 -5.32 0.99 8.39
N ALA A 69 -4.58 -0.01 7.91
CA ALA A 69 -4.37 -0.27 6.51
C ALA A 69 -5.66 -0.68 5.79
N ILE A 70 -6.53 -1.51 6.41
CA ILE A 70 -7.81 -1.89 5.81
C ILE A 70 -8.76 -0.70 5.73
N ILE A 71 -8.81 0.13 6.78
CA ILE A 71 -9.65 1.34 6.78
C ILE A 71 -9.17 2.31 5.70
N ALA A 72 -7.86 2.54 5.63
CA ALA A 72 -7.27 3.41 4.60
C ALA A 72 -7.56 2.88 3.19
N GLY A 73 -7.48 1.57 2.96
CA GLY A 73 -7.78 0.95 1.68
C GLY A 73 -9.24 1.13 1.24
N PHE A 74 -10.21 1.12 2.18
CA PHE A 74 -11.59 1.44 1.82
C PHE A 74 -11.82 2.93 1.54
N VAL A 75 -11.15 3.82 2.27
CA VAL A 75 -11.26 5.27 2.04
C VAL A 75 -10.54 5.68 0.75
N GLU A 76 -9.49 4.98 0.38
CA GLU A 76 -8.75 5.16 -0.87
C GLU A 76 -9.62 4.98 -2.12
N LEU A 77 -10.69 4.20 -2.07
CA LEU A 77 -11.66 4.08 -3.18
C LEU A 77 -12.15 5.44 -3.71
N SER A 78 -12.05 6.50 -2.91
CA SER A 78 -12.33 7.87 -3.35
C SER A 78 -11.27 8.40 -4.32
N ALA A 79 -10.01 8.01 -4.15
CA ALA A 79 -8.92 8.34 -5.07
C ALA A 79 -9.08 7.59 -6.40
N ASP A 80 -9.32 6.29 -6.33
CA ASP A 80 -9.59 5.46 -7.50
C ASP A 80 -10.79 5.99 -8.30
N TRP A 81 -11.90 6.28 -7.60
CA TRP A 81 -13.08 6.85 -8.26
C TRP A 81 -12.75 8.15 -9.00
N TRP A 82 -11.93 9.01 -8.41
CA TRP A 82 -11.48 10.26 -9.04
C TRP A 82 -10.57 9.99 -10.24
N LEU A 83 -9.64 9.06 -10.14
CA LEU A 83 -8.74 8.68 -11.26
C LEU A 83 -9.49 8.03 -12.41
N VAL A 84 -10.51 7.21 -12.14
CA VAL A 84 -11.32 6.54 -13.17
C VAL A 84 -12.31 7.49 -13.82
N ASN A 85 -13.02 8.34 -13.05
CA ASN A 85 -14.14 9.12 -13.58
C ASN A 85 -13.78 10.55 -13.95
N SER A 86 -12.95 11.21 -13.14
CA SER A 86 -12.64 12.63 -13.33
C SER A 86 -11.43 12.83 -14.24
N THR A 87 -10.30 12.22 -13.93
CA THR A 87 -9.10 12.31 -14.76
C THR A 87 -9.11 11.35 -15.95
N LYS A 88 -9.83 10.23 -15.80
CA LYS A 88 -9.91 9.13 -16.80
C LYS A 88 -8.55 8.55 -17.14
N THR A 89 -7.65 8.57 -16.15
CA THR A 89 -6.29 8.07 -16.34
C THR A 89 -6.12 6.62 -15.92
N LEU A 90 -6.90 6.13 -14.95
CA LEU A 90 -6.87 4.76 -14.47
C LEU A 90 -7.99 3.95 -15.13
N VAL A 91 -7.65 2.79 -15.64
CA VAL A 91 -8.58 1.84 -16.25
C VAL A 91 -8.39 0.46 -15.68
N TYR A 92 -9.45 -0.12 -15.14
CA TYR A 92 -9.48 -1.50 -14.69
C TYR A 92 -9.97 -2.42 -15.81
N HIS A 93 -9.32 -3.58 -15.96
CA HIS A 93 -9.82 -4.61 -16.87
C HIS A 93 -11.13 -5.19 -16.38
N ALA A 94 -12.01 -5.56 -17.32
CA ALA A 94 -13.30 -6.16 -17.01
C ALA A 94 -13.15 -7.51 -16.29
N GLY A 95 -14.04 -7.77 -15.35
CA GLY A 95 -14.14 -9.05 -14.64
C GLY A 95 -14.23 -8.86 -13.12
N GLY A 96 -14.90 -9.81 -12.47
CA GLY A 96 -15.10 -9.76 -11.02
C GLY A 96 -16.16 -8.78 -10.55
N ILE A 97 -16.19 -8.55 -9.24
CA ILE A 97 -17.11 -7.63 -8.57
C ILE A 97 -16.43 -6.26 -8.46
N PHE A 98 -17.18 -5.21 -8.73
CA PHE A 98 -16.74 -3.83 -8.61
C PHE A 98 -17.45 -3.10 -7.48
N ILE A 99 -16.74 -2.20 -6.82
CA ILE A 99 -17.25 -1.26 -5.82
C ILE A 99 -16.65 0.13 -6.11
N ALA A 100 -17.52 1.15 -6.21
CA ALA A 100 -17.09 2.54 -6.53
C ALA A 100 -16.15 2.64 -7.75
N ASN A 101 -16.42 1.84 -8.80
CA ASN A 101 -15.62 1.73 -10.03
C ASN A 101 -14.25 1.04 -9.90
N SER A 102 -13.91 0.51 -8.74
CA SER A 102 -12.70 -0.28 -8.50
C SER A 102 -13.06 -1.76 -8.29
N PRO A 103 -12.19 -2.71 -8.67
CA PRO A 103 -12.41 -4.11 -8.33
C PRO A 103 -12.47 -4.32 -6.82
N LEU A 104 -13.35 -5.21 -6.35
CA LEU A 104 -13.55 -5.48 -4.91
C LEU A 104 -12.25 -5.86 -4.17
N TYR A 105 -11.28 -6.44 -4.85
CA TYR A 105 -9.99 -6.76 -4.23
C TYR A 105 -9.12 -5.52 -3.91
N MET A 106 -9.38 -4.35 -4.55
CA MET A 106 -8.52 -3.16 -4.46
C MET A 106 -8.36 -2.61 -3.04
N PRO A 107 -9.44 -2.34 -2.27
CA PRO A 107 -9.27 -1.85 -0.90
C PRO A 107 -8.47 -2.83 -0.02
N PHE A 108 -8.60 -4.12 -0.28
CA PHE A 108 -7.83 -5.14 0.42
C PHE A 108 -6.38 -5.22 -0.08
N ALA A 109 -6.13 -5.01 -1.37
CA ALA A 109 -4.78 -4.93 -1.93
C ALA A 109 -4.01 -3.73 -1.36
N TRP A 110 -4.64 -2.55 -1.31
CA TRP A 110 -4.11 -1.39 -0.60
C TRP A 110 -3.80 -1.69 0.86
N GLY A 111 -4.71 -2.39 1.55
CA GLY A 111 -4.50 -2.84 2.92
C GLY A 111 -3.26 -3.72 3.08
N VAL A 112 -2.97 -4.61 2.13
CA VAL A 112 -1.74 -5.44 2.15
C VAL A 112 -0.51 -4.56 1.97
N VAL A 113 -0.46 -3.71 0.94
CA VAL A 113 0.69 -2.85 0.64
C VAL A 113 0.96 -1.88 1.79
N LEU A 114 -0.08 -1.23 2.32
CA LEU A 114 0.05 -0.32 3.46
C LEU A 114 0.53 -1.06 4.72
N THR A 115 0.08 -2.30 4.97
CA THR A 115 0.57 -3.10 6.11
C THR A 115 2.05 -3.39 6.00
N GLN A 116 2.51 -3.83 4.84
CA GLN A 116 3.93 -4.14 4.58
C GLN A 116 4.79 -2.87 4.70
N THR A 117 4.39 -1.79 4.04
CA THR A 117 5.11 -0.52 4.04
C THR A 117 5.11 0.15 5.41
N ALA A 118 3.97 0.15 6.11
CA ALA A 118 3.85 0.67 7.46
C ALA A 118 4.78 -0.05 8.44
N TYR A 119 4.83 -1.38 8.36
CA TYR A 119 5.72 -2.15 9.21
C TYR A 119 7.19 -1.83 8.95
N ILE A 120 7.60 -1.76 7.68
CA ILE A 120 8.98 -1.36 7.30
C ILE A 120 9.27 0.05 7.81
N GLY A 121 8.40 1.01 7.54
CA GLY A 121 8.52 2.39 8.01
C GLY A 121 8.65 2.49 9.53
N TRP A 122 7.87 1.69 10.27
CA TRP A 122 7.98 1.61 11.73
C TRP A 122 9.34 1.04 12.20
N ARG A 123 9.89 0.03 11.52
CA ARG A 123 11.23 -0.51 11.82
C ARG A 123 12.30 0.56 11.61
N ILE A 124 12.22 1.31 10.52
CA ILE A 124 13.14 2.41 10.23
C ILE A 124 12.97 3.54 11.27
N LEU A 125 11.72 3.91 11.58
CA LEU A 125 11.40 4.93 12.60
C LEU A 125 12.02 4.60 13.97
N LYS A 126 11.95 3.36 14.39
CA LYS A 126 12.56 2.91 15.65
C LYS A 126 14.07 2.97 15.68
N THR A 127 14.71 2.82 14.53
CA THR A 127 16.18 2.74 14.42
C THR A 127 16.82 4.09 14.14
N LEU A 128 16.24 4.86 13.22
CA LEU A 128 16.85 6.06 12.65
C LEU A 128 16.12 7.36 13.02
N GLY A 129 14.93 7.25 13.65
CA GLY A 129 14.11 8.41 13.98
C GLY A 129 13.19 8.86 12.84
N LEU A 130 12.42 9.95 13.07
CA LEU A 130 11.28 10.31 12.24
C LEU A 130 11.66 10.75 10.82
N MET A 131 12.57 11.73 10.68
CA MET A 131 12.91 12.29 9.36
C MET A 131 13.55 11.26 8.42
N PRO A 132 14.58 10.48 8.84
CA PRO A 132 15.08 9.40 7.99
C PRO A 132 14.00 8.36 7.64
N ALA A 133 13.10 8.05 8.56
CA ALA A 133 12.04 7.08 8.28
C ALA A 133 11.06 7.60 7.22
N ILE A 134 10.65 8.87 7.28
CA ILE A 134 9.79 9.50 6.26
C ILE A 134 10.47 9.42 4.89
N LEU A 135 11.73 9.87 4.80
CA LEU A 135 12.43 9.92 3.52
C LEU A 135 12.70 8.52 2.95
N LEU A 136 13.23 7.60 3.76
CA LEU A 136 13.55 6.24 3.29
C LEU A 136 12.30 5.45 2.91
N THR A 137 11.20 5.60 3.65
CA THR A 137 9.94 4.93 3.30
C THR A 137 9.30 5.58 2.06
N GLY A 138 9.38 6.91 1.94
CA GLY A 138 8.96 7.63 0.73
C GLY A 138 9.73 7.16 -0.50
N PHE A 139 11.05 7.10 -0.43
CA PHE A 139 11.88 6.59 -1.53
C PHE A 139 11.65 5.10 -1.82
N LEU A 140 11.33 4.30 -0.80
CA LEU A 140 10.96 2.90 -1.01
C LEU A 140 9.67 2.78 -1.83
N GLY A 141 8.64 3.56 -1.51
CA GLY A 141 7.40 3.63 -2.29
C GLY A 141 7.68 4.03 -3.74
N THR A 142 8.39 5.15 -3.94
CA THR A 142 8.80 5.62 -5.27
C THR A 142 9.58 4.57 -6.08
N ALA A 143 10.49 3.85 -5.43
CA ALA A 143 11.32 2.85 -6.11
C ALA A 143 10.58 1.56 -6.45
N THR A 144 9.55 1.20 -5.68
CA THR A 144 8.82 -0.06 -5.86
C THR A 144 7.60 0.08 -6.77
N ILE A 145 6.94 1.25 -6.79
CA ILE A 145 5.70 1.42 -7.56
C ILE A 145 5.86 1.19 -9.06
N PRO A 146 6.96 1.56 -9.75
CA PRO A 146 7.10 1.28 -11.16
C PRO A 146 7.03 -0.22 -11.49
N PHE A 147 7.54 -1.07 -10.61
CA PHE A 147 7.42 -2.53 -10.78
C PHE A 147 5.98 -3.01 -10.58
N TYR A 148 5.27 -2.49 -9.57
CA TYR A 148 3.87 -2.83 -9.35
C TYR A 148 2.99 -2.45 -10.52
N GLU A 149 3.16 -1.24 -11.06
CA GLU A 149 2.38 -0.76 -12.21
C GLU A 149 2.67 -1.57 -13.48
N TRP A 150 3.95 -1.88 -13.71
CA TRP A 150 4.31 -2.73 -14.84
C TRP A 150 3.70 -4.13 -14.71
N TRP A 151 3.80 -4.74 -13.52
CA TRP A 151 3.24 -6.05 -13.29
C TRP A 151 1.72 -6.06 -13.36
N ALA A 152 1.06 -5.06 -12.84
CA ALA A 152 -0.40 -4.93 -12.92
C ALA A 152 -0.90 -4.84 -14.37
N ASN A 153 -0.23 -4.03 -15.20
CA ASN A 153 -0.52 -3.94 -16.62
C ASN A 153 -0.31 -5.28 -17.33
N GLY A 154 0.82 -5.95 -17.10
CA GLY A 154 1.09 -7.28 -17.69
C GLY A 154 0.14 -8.36 -17.20
N ALA A 155 -0.30 -8.30 -15.94
CA ALA A 155 -1.23 -9.25 -15.33
C ALA A 155 -2.71 -9.02 -15.72
N MET A 156 -3.02 -8.01 -16.52
CA MET A 156 -4.38 -7.62 -16.90
C MET A 156 -5.23 -7.22 -15.69
N TRP A 157 -4.64 -6.45 -14.76
CA TRP A 157 -5.36 -5.95 -13.59
C TRP A 157 -5.85 -4.54 -13.83
N TRP A 158 -4.94 -3.60 -14.14
CA TRP A 158 -5.22 -2.21 -14.54
C TRP A 158 -4.12 -1.66 -15.42
N TYR A 159 -4.41 -0.55 -16.07
CA TYR A 159 -3.46 0.23 -16.84
C TYR A 159 -3.79 1.72 -16.77
N TYR A 160 -2.85 2.54 -17.22
CA TYR A 160 -3.02 3.99 -17.29
C TYR A 160 -3.07 4.49 -18.72
N GLN A 161 -3.76 5.63 -18.89
CA GLN A 161 -3.89 6.33 -20.17
C GLN A 161 -4.08 7.83 -19.93
N ASN A 162 -3.97 8.66 -20.97
CA ASN A 162 -4.25 10.10 -20.96
C ASN A 162 -3.47 10.88 -19.89
N CYS A 163 -2.25 10.50 -19.60
CA CYS A 163 -1.35 11.18 -18.66
C CYS A 163 0.12 11.03 -19.07
N ASN A 164 0.99 11.82 -18.47
CA ASN A 164 2.42 11.74 -18.69
C ASN A 164 3.01 10.49 -18.02
N MET A 165 3.70 9.64 -18.78
CA MET A 165 4.19 8.35 -18.31
C MET A 165 5.64 8.06 -18.72
N ILE A 166 6.32 7.24 -17.90
CA ILE A 166 7.53 6.52 -18.30
C ILE A 166 7.17 5.04 -18.53
N GLY A 167 7.16 4.62 -19.80
CA GLY A 167 6.63 3.31 -20.17
C GLY A 167 5.14 3.22 -19.88
N VAL A 168 4.75 2.41 -18.92
CA VAL A 168 3.35 2.21 -18.48
C VAL A 168 3.04 2.90 -17.14
N VAL A 169 3.98 3.63 -16.56
CA VAL A 169 3.93 4.19 -15.21
C VAL A 169 3.75 5.70 -15.24
N PRO A 170 2.66 6.26 -14.71
CA PRO A 170 2.46 7.70 -14.65
C PRO A 170 3.45 8.39 -13.71
N TYR A 171 3.99 9.53 -14.09
CA TYR A 171 4.87 10.32 -13.22
C TYR A 171 4.15 10.76 -11.94
N TYR A 172 2.86 11.08 -12.01
CA TYR A 172 2.11 11.50 -10.83
C TYR A 172 1.90 10.36 -9.82
N ILE A 173 1.83 9.09 -10.28
CA ILE A 173 1.78 7.92 -9.38
C ILE A 173 3.12 7.79 -8.65
N ILE A 174 4.25 7.93 -9.34
CA ILE A 174 5.59 7.85 -8.74
C ILE A 174 5.76 8.89 -7.62
N LEU A 175 5.38 10.14 -7.87
CA LEU A 175 5.43 11.20 -6.85
C LEU A 175 4.39 10.97 -5.75
N GLY A 176 3.19 10.54 -6.12
CA GLY A 176 2.12 10.22 -5.16
C GLY A 176 2.55 9.18 -4.15
N GLU A 177 3.21 8.11 -4.59
CA GLU A 177 3.71 7.06 -3.70
C GLU A 177 4.79 7.55 -2.72
N PHE A 178 5.62 8.50 -3.12
CA PHE A 178 6.54 9.14 -2.17
C PHE A 178 5.78 9.82 -1.04
N LEU A 179 4.75 10.59 -1.38
CA LEU A 179 3.94 11.33 -0.40
C LEU A 179 3.11 10.38 0.48
N ILE A 180 2.50 9.35 -0.13
CA ILE A 180 1.67 8.36 0.57
C ILE A 180 2.48 7.62 1.61
N THR A 181 3.60 7.03 1.20
CA THR A 181 4.40 6.16 2.06
C THR A 181 5.22 6.94 3.07
N GLY A 182 5.69 8.13 2.72
CA GLY A 182 6.30 9.07 3.66
C GLY A 182 5.32 9.58 4.72
N GLY A 183 4.12 9.96 4.29
CA GLY A 183 3.03 10.40 5.18
C GLY A 183 2.55 9.31 6.13
N LEU A 184 2.51 8.07 5.69
CA LEU A 184 2.19 6.91 6.50
C LEU A 184 3.09 6.80 7.74
N VAL A 185 4.38 7.13 7.61
CA VAL A 185 5.32 7.11 8.76
C VAL A 185 4.94 8.16 9.81
N ILE A 186 4.47 9.34 9.39
CA ILE A 186 3.99 10.37 10.31
C ILE A 186 2.80 9.86 11.10
N ILE A 187 1.83 9.23 10.42
CA ILE A 187 0.66 8.62 11.04
C ILE A 187 1.06 7.54 12.05
N LEU A 188 1.99 6.68 11.70
CA LEU A 188 2.50 5.64 12.60
C LEU A 188 3.19 6.22 13.84
N HIS A 189 3.96 7.30 13.66
CA HIS A 189 4.60 8.00 14.77
C HIS A 189 3.58 8.54 15.77
N LEU A 190 2.48 9.08 15.27
CA LEU A 190 1.39 9.61 16.09
C LEU A 190 0.54 8.51 16.74
N LEU A 191 0.40 7.36 16.08
CA LEU A 191 -0.47 6.26 16.50
C LEU A 191 0.16 5.33 17.54
N LYS A 192 1.47 5.15 17.57
CA LYS A 192 2.19 4.04 18.24
C LYS A 192 1.71 3.73 19.66
N ASP A 193 1.44 4.78 20.48
CA ASP A 193 1.08 4.67 21.90
C ASP A 193 -0.41 5.01 22.15
N ARG A 194 -1.23 5.07 21.09
CA ARG A 194 -2.62 5.52 21.18
C ARG A 194 -3.62 4.36 21.27
N SER A 195 -4.83 4.71 21.69
CA SER A 195 -5.94 3.76 21.79
C SER A 195 -6.41 3.25 20.43
N TRP A 196 -7.14 2.11 20.43
CA TRP A 196 -7.70 1.51 19.22
C TRP A 196 -8.68 2.42 18.48
N TRP A 197 -9.41 3.29 19.17
CA TRP A 197 -10.33 4.25 18.53
C TRP A 197 -9.62 5.24 17.61
N LEU A 198 -8.40 5.63 17.97
CA LEU A 198 -7.60 6.51 17.11
C LEU A 198 -7.08 5.81 15.86
N VAL A 199 -7.02 4.47 15.84
CA VAL A 199 -6.68 3.72 14.63
C VAL A 199 -7.70 3.98 13.52
N LEU A 200 -9.00 4.03 13.87
CA LEU A 200 -10.06 4.36 12.90
C LEU A 200 -9.84 5.76 12.30
N PHE A 201 -9.62 6.76 13.17
CA PHE A 201 -9.38 8.14 12.71
C PHE A 201 -8.13 8.22 11.81
N PHE A 202 -7.02 7.63 12.23
CA PHE A 202 -5.78 7.63 11.45
C PHE A 202 -5.86 6.80 10.17
N GLY A 203 -6.66 5.73 10.13
CA GLY A 203 -6.94 4.99 8.92
C GLY A 203 -7.70 5.84 7.89
N ILE A 204 -8.73 6.57 8.33
CA ILE A 204 -9.44 7.52 7.48
C ILE A 204 -8.50 8.63 6.99
N ALA A 205 -7.68 9.20 7.90
CA ALA A 205 -6.72 10.24 7.54
C ALA A 205 -5.71 9.75 6.50
N GLN A 206 -5.23 8.49 6.62
CA GLN A 206 -4.31 7.90 5.64
C GLN A 206 -5.00 7.70 4.28
N GLY A 207 -6.24 7.22 4.25
CA GLY A 207 -6.97 7.05 2.99
C GLY A 207 -7.22 8.38 2.28
N LEU A 208 -7.60 9.43 3.03
CA LEU A 208 -7.72 10.79 2.48
C LEU A 208 -6.37 11.36 2.06
N TRP A 209 -5.29 11.01 2.75
CA TRP A 209 -3.94 11.39 2.36
C TRP A 209 -3.51 10.73 1.06
N ILE A 210 -3.92 9.48 0.78
CA ILE A 210 -3.71 8.84 -0.52
C ILE A 210 -4.37 9.66 -1.62
N TRP A 211 -5.65 10.00 -1.46
CA TRP A 211 -6.35 10.84 -2.43
C TRP A 211 -5.69 12.20 -2.63
N GLY A 212 -5.36 12.91 -1.53
CA GLY A 212 -4.69 14.21 -1.58
C GLY A 212 -3.31 14.14 -2.24
N SER A 213 -2.56 13.06 -2.01
CA SER A 213 -1.24 12.84 -2.62
C SER A 213 -1.33 12.66 -4.13
N TYR A 214 -2.28 11.85 -4.62
CA TYR A 214 -2.51 11.71 -6.05
C TYR A 214 -3.05 12.98 -6.68
N PHE A 215 -3.95 13.70 -5.99
CA PHE A 215 -4.46 14.99 -6.47
C PHE A 215 -3.33 16.01 -6.67
N ILE A 216 -2.48 16.22 -5.64
CA ILE A 216 -1.33 17.13 -5.72
C ILE A 216 -0.36 16.70 -6.83
N SER A 217 -0.02 15.42 -6.87
CA SER A 217 0.93 14.88 -7.85
C SER A 217 0.41 14.97 -9.27
N TYR A 218 -0.88 14.71 -9.48
CA TYR A 218 -1.52 14.86 -10.80
C TYR A 218 -1.53 16.32 -11.26
N PHE A 219 -1.80 17.26 -10.36
CA PHE A 219 -1.78 18.69 -10.70
C PHE A 219 -0.39 19.16 -11.12
N LEU A 220 0.67 18.51 -10.62
CA LEU A 220 2.06 18.86 -10.94
C LEU A 220 2.59 18.12 -12.19
N LEU A 221 2.19 16.88 -12.41
CA LEU A 221 2.87 15.96 -13.33
C LEU A 221 1.93 15.16 -14.25
N GLY A 222 0.61 15.30 -14.11
CA GLY A 222 -0.42 14.54 -14.82
C GLY A 222 -0.63 14.90 -16.29
#